data_dfc8776101d5c46e6bbb07fc690b28b1
#
_entry.id   dfc8776101d5c46e6bbb07fc690b28b1
#
_cell.length_a   1.000
_cell.length_b   1.000
_cell.length_c   1.000
_cell.angle_alpha   90.00
_cell.angle_beta   90.00
_cell.angle_gamma   90.00
#
_symmetry.space_group_name_H-M   'P 1'
#
loop_
_entity.id
_entity.type
_entity.pdbx_description
1 polymer ?
#
loop_
_entity_poly.entity_id
_entity_poly.type
_entity_poly.pdbx_seq_one_letter_code
_entity_poly.pdbx_strand_id
1 'polypeptide(L)'
;MFFLFFLEIYSYFCKCVQLKIYLHIMFVWILTNLFKIMAMIISKADQALLSKKGISVEQFAEQLKTFKTGFPFLKIEAAATVENGVLRPSEEEIAQYLAVWDEYCKAGNSVLKFVPASGAASRMFKDLFSFLSAEYDVPTTDFEKNFFANVDKFAFYGELDEMCRKNNSFSIKELIEKGNYKAVVFNLLDFTGMNYGSLPKGLLKFHTYSDDVRTSVEEHFVEGALYAAMGSKVRLHFTVSPNHKALFEELVAERKPVYEKMFGVEYEVCFSEQKQSTDTVAADADNEPFRENGALVFRPGGHGALIENLNDIDSDIIFIKNIDNVVPDRLKDATVTYKKLLAGILVDLQRKAFEYLRLIDSGKYTHEQIEEMIHFVQQNLMCRNSEIKHMEDCELVLYLRKKLNRPMRVCGMVKNVGEPGGGPFLAYNPDGSVSLQILESSQIDMNNAEAKAMFENGTHFNPVDLVCAVKNYKGEKFNLPEYVDKNTGFISHKSKNGRELKAMELPGLWNGAMSDWSTIFVEVPLVTFNPVKTVNDLLREVHQ
;
A
#
# COMPACT_ATOMS: atom_id res chain seq x y z
N MET A 1 -10.36 -4.15 66.04
CA MET A 1 -10.41 -3.03 65.11
C MET A 1 -9.79 -3.35 63.74
N PHE A 2 -8.60 -3.93 63.66
CA PHE A 2 -7.96 -4.33 62.39
C PHE A 2 -8.71 -5.39 61.56
N PHE A 3 -9.36 -6.35 62.19
CA PHE A 3 -10.09 -7.45 61.53
C PHE A 3 -11.41 -6.98 60.87
N LEU A 4 -12.07 -5.99 61.45
CA LEU A 4 -13.28 -5.37 60.85
C LEU A 4 -12.92 -4.51 59.60
N PHE A 5 -11.79 -3.81 59.62
CA PHE A 5 -11.32 -3.03 58.50
C PHE A 5 -10.91 -3.92 57.31
N PHE A 6 -10.30 -5.08 57.56
CA PHE A 6 -9.98 -6.05 56.49
C PHE A 6 -11.25 -6.67 55.89
N LEU A 7 -12.27 -6.93 56.70
CA LEU A 7 -13.57 -7.45 56.23
C LEU A 7 -14.32 -6.42 55.36
N GLU A 8 -14.26 -5.15 55.69
CA GLU A 8 -14.85 -4.06 54.87
C GLU A 8 -14.13 -3.90 53.52
N ILE A 9 -12.80 -3.90 53.51
CA ILE A 9 -12.01 -3.84 52.27
C ILE A 9 -12.28 -5.07 51.42
N TYR A 10 -12.32 -6.26 52.00
CA TYR A 10 -12.64 -7.49 51.26
C TYR A 10 -14.06 -7.47 50.69
N SER A 11 -15.04 -6.98 51.47
CA SER A 11 -16.42 -6.80 51.02
C SER A 11 -16.51 -5.79 49.87
N TYR A 12 -15.76 -4.67 49.93
CA TYR A 12 -15.70 -3.67 48.86
C TYR A 12 -15.05 -4.21 47.60
N PHE A 13 -13.97 -4.97 47.74
CA PHE A 13 -13.26 -5.64 46.63
C PHE A 13 -14.16 -6.70 45.97
N CYS A 14 -14.87 -7.52 46.74
CA CYS A 14 -15.85 -8.48 46.22
C CYS A 14 -17.02 -7.79 45.51
N LYS A 15 -17.53 -6.65 46.01
CA LYS A 15 -18.56 -5.85 45.31
C LYS A 15 -18.05 -5.27 44.00
N CYS A 16 -16.81 -4.78 43.93
CA CYS A 16 -16.19 -4.30 42.71
C CYS A 16 -15.98 -5.40 41.66
N VAL A 17 -15.55 -6.57 42.10
CA VAL A 17 -15.40 -7.76 41.22
C VAL A 17 -16.76 -8.25 40.73
N GLN A 18 -17.77 -8.35 41.61
CA GLN A 18 -19.14 -8.70 41.21
C GLN A 18 -19.73 -7.67 40.22
N LEU A 19 -19.50 -6.38 40.44
CA LEU A 19 -19.97 -5.34 39.54
C LEU A 19 -19.30 -5.45 38.15
N LYS A 20 -17.98 -5.71 38.09
CA LYS A 20 -17.27 -5.97 36.84
C LYS A 20 -17.78 -7.21 36.11
N ILE A 21 -18.01 -8.29 36.82
CA ILE A 21 -18.59 -9.53 36.27
C ILE A 21 -20.02 -9.27 35.78
N TYR A 22 -20.83 -8.53 36.52
CA TYR A 22 -22.20 -8.19 36.13
C TYR A 22 -22.24 -7.30 34.89
N LEU A 23 -21.38 -6.28 34.81
CA LEU A 23 -21.21 -5.43 33.63
C LEU A 23 -20.72 -6.25 32.42
N HIS A 24 -19.80 -7.17 32.63
CA HIS A 24 -19.31 -8.04 31.56
C HIS A 24 -20.41 -8.99 31.04
N ILE A 25 -21.17 -9.62 31.94
CA ILE A 25 -22.31 -10.47 31.57
C ILE A 25 -23.41 -9.67 30.87
N MET A 26 -23.71 -8.46 31.34
CA MET A 26 -24.68 -7.57 30.73
C MET A 26 -24.20 -7.12 29.32
N PHE A 27 -22.92 -6.81 29.15
CA PHE A 27 -22.30 -6.46 27.88
C PHE A 27 -22.35 -7.64 26.89
N VAL A 28 -22.00 -8.86 27.36
CA VAL A 28 -22.10 -10.09 26.55
C VAL A 28 -23.56 -10.38 26.18
N TRP A 29 -24.51 -10.18 27.11
CA TRP A 29 -25.94 -10.35 26.83
C TRP A 29 -26.48 -9.34 25.84
N ILE A 30 -26.08 -8.05 25.93
CA ILE A 30 -26.44 -7.00 24.98
C ILE A 30 -25.84 -7.33 23.61
N LEU A 31 -24.58 -7.72 23.54
CA LEU A 31 -23.95 -8.14 22.30
C LEU A 31 -24.67 -9.36 21.70
N THR A 32 -24.99 -10.35 22.51
CA THR A 32 -25.69 -11.58 22.05
C THR A 32 -27.11 -11.26 21.53
N ASN A 33 -27.83 -10.31 22.14
CA ASN A 33 -29.14 -9.90 21.64
C ASN A 33 -29.07 -8.98 20.43
N LEU A 34 -28.11 -8.07 20.35
CA LEU A 34 -27.78 -7.35 19.12
C LEU A 34 -27.45 -8.33 17.98
N PHE A 35 -26.66 -9.36 18.27
CA PHE A 35 -26.35 -10.45 17.35
C PHE A 35 -27.58 -11.19 16.86
N LYS A 36 -28.51 -11.54 17.77
CA LYS A 36 -29.78 -12.20 17.40
C LYS A 36 -30.68 -11.30 16.54
N ILE A 37 -30.75 -10.00 16.86
CA ILE A 37 -31.53 -9.03 16.07
C ILE A 37 -30.90 -8.87 14.67
N MET A 38 -29.59 -8.83 14.54
CA MET A 38 -28.88 -8.76 13.27
C MET A 38 -28.98 -10.07 12.48
N ALA A 39 -28.93 -11.22 13.13
CA ALA A 39 -29.15 -12.52 12.48
C ALA A 39 -30.57 -12.67 11.92
N MET A 40 -31.54 -11.89 12.41
CA MET A 40 -32.91 -11.84 11.84
C MET A 40 -32.99 -11.01 10.55
N ILE A 41 -32.03 -10.14 10.26
CA ILE A 41 -31.99 -9.27 9.07
C ILE A 41 -31.23 -9.93 7.90
N ILE A 42 -30.36 -10.91 8.19
CA ILE A 42 -29.53 -11.60 7.19
C ILE A 42 -30.22 -12.92 6.79
N SER A 43 -30.54 -13.06 5.50
CA SER A 43 -31.13 -14.28 4.98
C SER A 43 -30.15 -15.47 5.03
N LYS A 44 -30.66 -16.71 4.96
CA LYS A 44 -29.80 -17.90 4.85
C LYS A 44 -28.90 -17.85 3.59
N ALA A 45 -29.39 -17.26 2.52
CA ALA A 45 -28.61 -17.06 1.29
C ALA A 45 -27.45 -16.07 1.52
N ASP A 46 -27.69 -14.99 2.26
CA ASP A 46 -26.65 -14.03 2.62
C ASP A 46 -25.57 -14.67 3.52
N GLN A 47 -25.99 -15.46 4.52
CA GLN A 47 -25.07 -16.19 5.39
C GLN A 47 -24.18 -17.16 4.61
N ALA A 48 -24.77 -17.88 3.64
CA ALA A 48 -24.01 -18.77 2.75
C ALA A 48 -23.01 -17.99 1.89
N LEU A 49 -23.40 -16.81 1.36
CA LEU A 49 -22.53 -15.95 0.56
C LEU A 49 -21.38 -15.38 1.40
N LEU A 50 -21.66 -14.89 2.60
CA LEU A 50 -20.65 -14.40 3.56
C LEU A 50 -19.64 -15.51 3.88
N SER A 51 -20.15 -16.69 4.26
CA SER A 51 -19.32 -17.86 4.58
C SER A 51 -18.43 -18.27 3.38
N LYS A 52 -19.00 -18.28 2.16
CA LYS A 52 -18.23 -18.58 0.94
C LYS A 52 -17.08 -17.59 0.72
N LYS A 53 -17.27 -16.32 1.08
CA LYS A 53 -16.23 -15.29 0.97
C LYS A 53 -15.25 -15.29 2.16
N GLY A 54 -15.54 -16.01 3.24
CA GLY A 54 -14.76 -15.95 4.48
C GLY A 54 -15.00 -14.66 5.28
N ILE A 55 -16.15 -13.99 5.09
CA ILE A 55 -16.54 -12.79 5.83
C ILE A 55 -17.45 -13.19 6.98
N SER A 56 -17.10 -12.79 8.20
CA SER A 56 -17.95 -13.08 9.35
C SER A 56 -19.18 -12.15 9.39
N VAL A 57 -20.23 -12.59 10.11
CA VAL A 57 -21.43 -11.77 10.31
C VAL A 57 -21.09 -10.49 11.09
N GLU A 58 -20.11 -10.56 11.98
CA GLU A 58 -19.60 -9.43 12.75
C GLU A 58 -18.91 -8.40 11.86
N GLN A 59 -18.04 -8.86 10.94
CA GLN A 59 -17.40 -7.97 9.96
C GLN A 59 -18.42 -7.28 9.08
N PHE A 60 -19.41 -8.02 8.57
CA PHE A 60 -20.50 -7.48 7.78
C PHE A 60 -21.28 -6.41 8.55
N ALA A 61 -21.61 -6.69 9.80
CA ALA A 61 -22.32 -5.77 10.67
C ALA A 61 -21.53 -4.49 10.97
N GLU A 62 -20.22 -4.62 11.23
CA GLU A 62 -19.37 -3.46 11.48
C GLU A 62 -19.23 -2.61 10.22
N GLN A 63 -19.14 -3.22 9.03
CA GLN A 63 -19.16 -2.48 7.77
C GLN A 63 -20.46 -1.67 7.59
N LEU A 64 -21.62 -2.26 7.85
CA LEU A 64 -22.91 -1.53 7.76
C LEU A 64 -23.01 -0.41 8.77
N LYS A 65 -22.54 -0.63 9.99
CA LYS A 65 -22.47 0.42 11.01
C LYS A 65 -21.58 1.57 10.53
N THR A 66 -20.41 1.26 9.96
CA THR A 66 -19.47 2.27 9.45
C THR A 66 -20.07 3.10 8.32
N PHE A 67 -20.92 2.55 7.44
CA PHE A 67 -21.65 3.38 6.46
C PHE A 67 -22.57 4.42 7.11
N LYS A 68 -23.12 4.11 8.29
CA LYS A 68 -24.01 5.03 9.04
C LYS A 68 -23.24 6.08 9.85
N THR A 69 -22.08 5.71 10.40
CA THR A 69 -21.28 6.61 11.27
C THR A 69 -20.20 7.39 10.52
N GLY A 70 -19.76 6.90 9.36
CA GLY A 70 -18.53 7.36 8.71
C GLY A 70 -17.26 6.92 9.45
N PHE A 71 -16.12 7.30 8.91
CA PHE A 71 -14.82 7.19 9.57
C PHE A 71 -14.48 8.51 10.27
N PRO A 72 -13.84 8.48 11.45
CA PRO A 72 -13.37 9.70 12.09
C PRO A 72 -12.18 10.28 11.32
N PHE A 73 -12.02 11.60 11.39
CA PHE A 73 -10.79 12.23 10.92
C PHE A 73 -9.65 12.00 11.90
N LEU A 74 -8.44 11.86 11.37
CA LEU A 74 -7.22 11.73 12.17
C LEU A 74 -6.77 13.10 12.68
N LYS A 75 -6.33 13.14 13.94
CA LYS A 75 -5.71 14.32 14.52
C LYS A 75 -4.24 14.34 14.12
N ILE A 76 -3.83 15.38 13.40
CA ILE A 76 -2.44 15.64 13.04
C ILE A 76 -1.81 16.66 13.96
N GLU A 77 -0.51 16.53 14.19
CA GLU A 77 0.30 17.53 14.91
C GLU A 77 0.96 18.50 13.92
N ALA A 78 1.50 17.97 12.83
CA ALA A 78 2.16 18.73 11.77
C ALA A 78 2.32 17.89 10.49
N ALA A 79 2.55 18.54 9.35
CA ALA A 79 3.19 17.88 8.21
C ALA A 79 4.64 17.54 8.56
N ALA A 80 5.10 16.36 8.14
CA ALA A 80 6.50 16.00 8.31
C ALA A 80 7.35 16.69 7.23
N THR A 81 8.45 17.32 7.66
CA THR A 81 9.40 18.05 6.80
C THR A 81 10.83 17.60 7.11
N VAL A 82 11.82 18.04 6.35
CA VAL A 82 13.22 17.72 6.62
C VAL A 82 13.65 18.23 8.01
N GLU A 83 13.08 19.33 8.49
CA GLU A 83 13.35 19.86 9.83
C GLU A 83 12.59 19.09 10.93
N ASN A 84 11.57 18.31 10.57
CA ASN A 84 10.71 17.63 11.51
C ASN A 84 10.12 16.32 10.93
N GLY A 85 10.92 15.24 10.92
CA GLY A 85 10.43 13.88 10.66
C GLY A 85 10.81 13.27 9.32
N VAL A 86 11.39 14.01 8.36
CA VAL A 86 11.92 13.46 7.11
C VAL A 86 13.45 13.54 7.16
N LEU A 87 14.12 12.41 7.14
CA LEU A 87 15.57 12.34 7.09
C LEU A 87 16.08 12.76 5.70
N ARG A 88 17.16 13.54 5.70
CA ARG A 88 17.93 13.87 4.49
C ARG A 88 19.39 13.50 4.74
N PRO A 89 19.78 12.25 4.51
CA PRO A 89 21.15 11.80 4.73
C PRO A 89 22.15 12.57 3.84
N SER A 90 23.30 12.89 4.41
CA SER A 90 24.47 13.41 3.68
C SER A 90 25.06 12.33 2.77
N GLU A 91 25.92 12.71 1.82
CA GLU A 91 26.59 11.75 0.93
C GLU A 91 27.42 10.72 1.73
N GLU A 92 28.02 11.13 2.84
CA GLU A 92 28.78 10.24 3.72
C GLU A 92 27.85 9.22 4.43
N GLU A 93 26.72 9.67 4.97
CA GLU A 93 25.72 8.79 5.58
C GLU A 93 25.10 7.84 4.54
N ILE A 94 24.83 8.31 3.32
CA ILE A 94 24.38 7.45 2.21
C ILE A 94 25.39 6.33 1.99
N ALA A 95 26.69 6.64 1.88
CA ALA A 95 27.73 5.62 1.69
C ALA A 95 27.78 4.61 2.84
N GLN A 96 27.61 5.06 4.08
CA GLN A 96 27.56 4.20 5.27
C GLN A 96 26.37 3.25 5.21
N TYR A 97 25.15 3.74 4.92
CA TYR A 97 23.94 2.89 4.83
C TYR A 97 23.99 1.93 3.65
N LEU A 98 24.58 2.32 2.52
CA LEU A 98 24.82 1.39 1.40
C LEU A 98 25.75 0.24 1.82
N ALA A 99 26.79 0.53 2.61
CA ALA A 99 27.69 -0.50 3.15
C ALA A 99 26.96 -1.44 4.13
N VAL A 100 26.06 -0.91 4.98
CA VAL A 100 25.20 -1.71 5.87
C VAL A 100 24.33 -2.67 5.07
N TRP A 101 23.72 -2.20 3.98
CA TRP A 101 22.91 -3.04 3.08
C TRP A 101 23.76 -4.12 2.41
N ASP A 102 24.92 -3.77 1.87
CA ASP A 102 25.82 -4.72 1.22
C ASP A 102 26.34 -5.80 2.20
N GLU A 103 26.57 -5.45 3.46
CA GLU A 103 26.89 -6.42 4.53
C GLU A 103 25.70 -7.36 4.80
N TYR A 104 24.50 -6.80 4.92
CA TYR A 104 23.27 -7.56 5.14
C TYR A 104 23.01 -8.58 4.03
N CYS A 105 23.25 -8.20 2.78
CA CYS A 105 23.12 -9.09 1.63
C CYS A 105 24.06 -10.30 1.69
N LYS A 106 25.27 -10.14 2.28
CA LYS A 106 26.25 -11.23 2.42
C LYS A 106 25.89 -12.21 3.54
N ALA A 107 25.04 -11.82 4.49
CA ALA A 107 24.69 -12.65 5.65
C ALA A 107 23.65 -13.74 5.37
N GLY A 108 23.13 -13.86 4.13
CA GLY A 108 22.20 -14.92 3.73
C GLY A 108 20.76 -14.72 4.19
N ASN A 109 20.38 -13.48 4.48
CA ASN A 109 19.03 -13.12 4.87
C ASN A 109 18.03 -13.28 3.71
N SER A 110 16.73 -13.30 4.03
CA SER A 110 15.66 -13.42 3.04
C SER A 110 15.14 -12.05 2.63
N VAL A 111 15.22 -11.73 1.34
CA VAL A 111 14.70 -10.49 0.75
C VAL A 111 13.72 -10.79 -0.36
N LEU A 112 12.65 -9.99 -0.46
CA LEU A 112 11.61 -10.14 -1.47
C LEU A 112 11.16 -8.76 -1.96
N LYS A 113 10.83 -8.66 -3.24
CA LYS A 113 10.18 -7.49 -3.82
C LYS A 113 8.70 -7.78 -4.04
N PHE A 114 7.83 -7.02 -3.37
CA PHE A 114 6.37 -7.12 -3.45
C PHE A 114 5.83 -6.00 -4.34
N VAL A 115 5.08 -6.37 -5.37
CA VAL A 115 4.57 -5.44 -6.39
C VAL A 115 3.06 -5.61 -6.53
N PRO A 116 2.26 -4.64 -6.04
CA PRO A 116 0.84 -4.59 -6.34
C PRO A 116 0.62 -4.39 -7.84
N ALA A 117 0.03 -5.38 -8.53
CA ALA A 117 -0.12 -5.41 -9.98
C ALA A 117 -1.55 -5.73 -10.47
N SER A 118 -2.54 -5.80 -9.56
CA SER A 118 -3.93 -6.17 -9.89
C SER A 118 -4.72 -5.04 -10.57
N GLY A 119 -4.21 -3.80 -10.60
CA GLY A 119 -4.91 -2.64 -11.14
C GLY A 119 -5.09 -2.72 -12.65
N ALA A 120 -6.35 -2.65 -13.13
CA ALA A 120 -6.67 -2.56 -14.55
C ALA A 120 -6.14 -1.26 -15.17
N ALA A 121 -5.69 -1.32 -16.42
CA ALA A 121 -5.22 -0.14 -17.15
C ALA A 121 -6.34 0.75 -17.69
N SER A 122 -7.62 0.43 -17.45
CA SER A 122 -8.76 1.19 -17.97
C SER A 122 -8.71 2.69 -17.64
N ARG A 123 -8.18 3.06 -16.46
CA ARG A 123 -7.98 4.47 -16.10
C ARG A 123 -6.89 5.15 -16.93
N MET A 124 -5.86 4.41 -17.34
CA MET A 124 -4.76 4.91 -18.16
C MET A 124 -5.25 5.31 -19.56
N PHE A 125 -6.28 4.63 -20.07
CA PHE A 125 -6.86 4.85 -21.38
C PHE A 125 -8.21 5.60 -21.36
N LYS A 126 -8.59 6.21 -20.22
CA LYS A 126 -9.89 6.87 -20.05
C LYS A 126 -10.21 7.86 -21.17
N ASP A 127 -9.24 8.71 -21.56
CA ASP A 127 -9.44 9.74 -22.58
C ASP A 127 -9.61 9.11 -23.98
N LEU A 128 -8.91 8.02 -24.28
CA LEU A 128 -9.08 7.28 -25.53
C LEU A 128 -10.42 6.55 -25.60
N PHE A 129 -10.93 6.01 -24.49
CA PHE A 129 -12.31 5.48 -24.42
C PHE A 129 -13.35 6.59 -24.66
N SER A 130 -13.11 7.78 -24.10
CA SER A 130 -13.98 8.94 -24.34
C SER A 130 -13.96 9.35 -25.80
N PHE A 131 -12.80 9.33 -26.46
CA PHE A 131 -12.66 9.60 -27.89
C PHE A 131 -13.41 8.57 -28.75
N LEU A 132 -13.34 7.27 -28.43
CA LEU A 132 -14.08 6.24 -29.17
C LEU A 132 -15.59 6.47 -29.13
N SER A 133 -16.13 6.93 -28.00
CA SER A 133 -17.55 7.19 -27.80
C SER A 133 -18.01 8.59 -28.19
N ALA A 134 -17.07 9.49 -28.57
CA ALA A 134 -17.38 10.85 -28.96
C ALA A 134 -18.14 10.92 -30.32
N GLU A 135 -18.91 11.99 -30.53
CA GLU A 135 -19.60 12.26 -31.79
C GLU A 135 -18.68 12.76 -32.91
N TYR A 136 -17.43 13.13 -32.59
CA TYR A 136 -16.41 13.57 -33.54
C TYR A 136 -15.41 12.45 -33.84
N ASP A 137 -14.85 12.45 -35.05
CA ASP A 137 -13.93 11.40 -35.53
C ASP A 137 -12.47 11.85 -35.61
N VAL A 138 -12.21 13.16 -35.47
CA VAL A 138 -10.88 13.77 -35.55
C VAL A 138 -10.44 14.23 -34.16
N PRO A 139 -9.17 14.02 -33.75
CA PRO A 139 -8.66 14.46 -32.45
C PRO A 139 -8.90 15.95 -32.18
N THR A 140 -9.57 16.27 -31.08
CA THR A 140 -9.94 17.65 -30.70
C THR A 140 -9.21 18.13 -29.45
N THR A 141 -9.05 17.27 -28.45
CA THR A 141 -8.37 17.62 -27.20
C THR A 141 -6.84 17.59 -27.37
N ASP A 142 -6.13 18.31 -26.53
CA ASP A 142 -4.66 18.29 -26.52
C ASP A 142 -4.09 16.90 -26.21
N PHE A 143 -4.80 16.12 -25.36
CA PHE A 143 -4.44 14.74 -25.07
C PHE A 143 -4.48 13.87 -26.34
N GLU A 144 -5.59 13.90 -27.07
CA GLU A 144 -5.79 13.14 -28.31
C GLU A 144 -4.77 13.55 -29.38
N LYS A 145 -4.60 14.86 -29.58
CA LYS A 145 -3.60 15.39 -30.53
C LYS A 145 -2.19 14.95 -30.22
N ASN A 146 -1.80 15.01 -28.92
CA ASN A 146 -0.49 14.56 -28.48
C ASN A 146 -0.31 13.05 -28.68
N PHE A 147 -1.33 12.24 -28.40
CA PHE A 147 -1.29 10.79 -28.61
C PHE A 147 -1.01 10.46 -30.08
N PHE A 148 -1.79 11.00 -31.00
CA PHE A 148 -1.66 10.69 -32.44
C PHE A 148 -0.42 11.30 -33.09
N ALA A 149 0.01 12.49 -32.64
CA ALA A 149 1.23 13.14 -33.15
C ALA A 149 2.51 12.38 -32.78
N ASN A 150 2.47 11.55 -31.74
CA ASN A 150 3.61 10.81 -31.23
C ASN A 150 3.34 9.30 -31.11
N VAL A 151 2.36 8.77 -31.85
CA VAL A 151 1.95 7.36 -31.75
C VAL A 151 3.09 6.40 -32.05
N ASP A 152 4.02 6.77 -32.89
CA ASP A 152 5.22 6.03 -33.28
C ASP A 152 6.29 5.91 -32.17
N LYS A 153 6.18 6.71 -31.11
CA LYS A 153 7.08 6.68 -29.97
C LYS A 153 6.69 5.68 -28.89
N PHE A 154 5.47 5.14 -28.92
CA PHE A 154 5.07 4.16 -27.95
C PHE A 154 5.73 2.80 -28.19
N ALA A 155 6.16 2.14 -27.12
CA ALA A 155 6.78 0.83 -27.16
C ALA A 155 5.90 -0.27 -27.82
N PHE A 156 4.60 -0.07 -27.84
CA PHE A 156 3.62 -0.94 -28.48
C PHE A 156 3.28 -0.58 -29.93
N TYR A 157 3.94 0.44 -30.52
CA TYR A 157 3.62 0.92 -31.88
C TYR A 157 3.68 -0.16 -32.94
N GLY A 158 4.74 -0.99 -32.94
CA GLY A 158 4.92 -2.02 -33.96
C GLY A 158 3.77 -3.04 -33.96
N GLU A 159 3.40 -3.54 -32.78
CA GLU A 159 2.27 -4.49 -32.66
C GLU A 159 0.93 -3.83 -33.00
N LEU A 160 0.74 -2.57 -32.62
CA LEU A 160 -0.47 -1.83 -33.00
C LEU A 160 -0.57 -1.64 -34.51
N ASP A 161 0.54 -1.35 -35.21
CA ASP A 161 0.56 -1.22 -36.67
C ASP A 161 0.24 -2.55 -37.36
N GLU A 162 0.81 -3.65 -36.89
CA GLU A 162 0.47 -5.00 -37.37
C GLU A 162 -1.00 -5.34 -37.15
N MET A 163 -1.56 -4.99 -36.00
CA MET A 163 -2.97 -5.19 -35.70
C MET A 163 -3.88 -4.34 -36.59
N CYS A 164 -3.52 -3.07 -36.85
CA CYS A 164 -4.22 -2.22 -37.80
C CYS A 164 -4.19 -2.79 -39.23
N ARG A 165 -3.04 -3.28 -39.69
CA ARG A 165 -2.93 -3.94 -41.01
C ARG A 165 -3.79 -5.19 -41.10
N LYS A 166 -3.80 -6.02 -40.06
CA LYS A 166 -4.58 -7.25 -39.98
C LYS A 166 -6.08 -6.97 -40.02
N ASN A 167 -6.57 -6.03 -39.23
CA ASN A 167 -8.00 -5.78 -39.04
C ASN A 167 -8.59 -4.81 -40.05
N ASN A 168 -7.80 -3.82 -40.53
CA ASN A 168 -8.26 -2.73 -41.37
C ASN A 168 -7.59 -2.71 -42.76
N SER A 169 -6.57 -3.55 -43.02
CA SER A 169 -5.77 -3.58 -44.24
C SER A 169 -4.91 -2.32 -44.48
N PHE A 170 -4.72 -1.48 -43.47
CA PHE A 170 -3.96 -0.24 -43.53
C PHE A 170 -3.03 -0.12 -42.31
N SER A 171 -1.89 0.53 -42.50
CA SER A 171 -1.01 0.94 -41.39
C SER A 171 -1.64 2.04 -40.56
N ILE A 172 -1.12 2.28 -39.35
CA ILE A 172 -1.52 3.42 -38.50
C ILE A 172 -1.44 4.74 -39.30
N LYS A 173 -0.32 4.95 -40.00
CA LYS A 173 -0.10 6.17 -40.81
C LYS A 173 -1.18 6.34 -41.86
N GLU A 174 -1.51 5.29 -42.61
CA GLU A 174 -2.55 5.34 -43.65
C GLU A 174 -3.93 5.57 -43.08
N LEU A 175 -4.23 5.00 -41.89
CA LEU A 175 -5.49 5.23 -41.17
C LEU A 175 -5.62 6.70 -40.75
N ILE A 176 -4.55 7.29 -40.23
CA ILE A 176 -4.49 8.70 -39.82
C ILE A 176 -4.65 9.62 -41.05
N GLU A 177 -3.94 9.36 -42.15
CA GLU A 177 -4.06 10.11 -43.39
C GLU A 177 -5.47 10.09 -44.00
N LYS A 178 -6.20 8.99 -43.78
CA LYS A 178 -7.61 8.83 -44.17
C LYS A 178 -8.61 9.42 -43.17
N GLY A 179 -8.15 10.00 -42.07
CA GLY A 179 -8.99 10.53 -41.00
C GLY A 179 -9.65 9.44 -40.09
N ASN A 180 -9.22 8.19 -40.21
CA ASN A 180 -9.79 7.07 -39.46
C ASN A 180 -9.06 6.83 -38.12
N TYR A 181 -9.01 7.85 -37.29
CA TYR A 181 -8.33 7.82 -35.99
C TYR A 181 -8.94 6.80 -35.01
N LYS A 182 -10.27 6.67 -35.01
CA LYS A 182 -10.99 5.73 -34.12
C LYS A 182 -10.59 4.28 -34.39
N ALA A 183 -10.28 3.90 -35.62
CA ALA A 183 -9.83 2.55 -35.94
C ALA A 183 -8.50 2.21 -35.23
N VAL A 184 -7.56 3.16 -35.14
CA VAL A 184 -6.29 2.99 -34.42
C VAL A 184 -6.56 2.73 -32.94
N VAL A 185 -7.39 3.58 -32.30
CA VAL A 185 -7.73 3.44 -30.87
C VAL A 185 -8.52 2.16 -30.60
N PHE A 186 -9.44 1.78 -31.51
CA PHE A 186 -10.18 0.52 -31.41
C PHE A 186 -9.23 -0.68 -31.40
N ASN A 187 -8.27 -0.76 -32.33
CA ASN A 187 -7.28 -1.82 -32.37
C ASN A 187 -6.38 -1.86 -31.12
N LEU A 188 -6.11 -0.73 -30.48
CA LEU A 188 -5.35 -0.68 -29.24
C LEU A 188 -6.16 -1.23 -28.07
N LEU A 189 -7.45 -0.83 -27.94
CA LEU A 189 -8.21 -1.04 -26.71
C LEU A 189 -9.12 -2.27 -26.72
N ASP A 190 -9.71 -2.62 -27.88
CA ASP A 190 -10.71 -3.68 -27.99
C ASP A 190 -10.08 -5.09 -27.94
N PHE A 191 -10.89 -6.08 -27.48
CA PHE A 191 -10.45 -7.47 -27.36
C PHE A 191 -10.13 -8.15 -28.71
N THR A 192 -10.67 -7.62 -29.81
CA THR A 192 -10.35 -8.08 -31.18
C THR A 192 -9.05 -7.47 -31.72
N GLY A 193 -8.51 -6.50 -31.02
CA GLY A 193 -7.21 -5.88 -31.23
C GLY A 193 -6.20 -6.31 -30.16
N MET A 194 -5.48 -5.35 -29.58
CA MET A 194 -4.47 -5.61 -28.54
C MET A 194 -5.04 -5.80 -27.13
N ASN A 195 -6.34 -5.53 -26.94
CA ASN A 195 -7.04 -5.66 -25.66
C ASN A 195 -6.44 -4.82 -24.50
N TYR A 196 -5.70 -3.75 -24.78
CA TYR A 196 -5.08 -2.92 -23.75
C TYR A 196 -6.09 -2.25 -22.82
N GLY A 197 -7.34 -2.05 -23.28
CA GLY A 197 -8.44 -1.52 -22.47
C GLY A 197 -8.84 -2.40 -21.29
N SER A 198 -8.57 -3.71 -21.33
CA SER A 198 -8.92 -4.69 -20.29
C SER A 198 -7.72 -5.24 -19.54
N LEU A 199 -6.51 -5.16 -20.10
CA LEU A 199 -5.31 -5.69 -19.49
C LEU A 199 -4.86 -4.89 -18.27
N PRO A 200 -4.19 -5.51 -17.29
CA PRO A 200 -3.55 -4.79 -16.20
C PRO A 200 -2.26 -4.10 -16.69
N LYS A 201 -1.88 -3.00 -16.04
CA LYS A 201 -0.67 -2.21 -16.41
C LYS A 201 0.60 -3.07 -16.49
N GLY A 202 0.70 -4.12 -15.67
CA GLY A 202 1.84 -5.02 -15.64
C GLY A 202 2.18 -5.68 -16.97
N LEU A 203 1.17 -5.91 -17.81
CA LEU A 203 1.30 -6.60 -19.09
C LEU A 203 1.46 -5.63 -20.28
N LEU A 204 1.40 -4.32 -20.06
CA LEU A 204 1.54 -3.33 -21.12
C LEU A 204 3.01 -3.02 -21.39
N LYS A 205 3.35 -2.85 -22.66
CA LYS A 205 4.69 -2.42 -23.10
C LYS A 205 4.92 -0.96 -22.75
N PHE A 206 5.95 -0.72 -21.94
CA PHE A 206 6.27 0.62 -21.42
C PHE A 206 7.49 1.23 -22.11
N HIS A 207 8.57 0.46 -22.29
CA HIS A 207 9.85 1.02 -22.76
C HIS A 207 10.40 0.27 -23.97
N THR A 208 11.00 1.01 -24.88
CA THR A 208 11.70 0.50 -26.06
C THR A 208 13.20 0.49 -25.80
N TYR A 209 13.84 -0.60 -26.19
CA TYR A 209 15.30 -0.78 -26.20
C TYR A 209 15.76 -1.08 -27.63
N SER A 210 17.09 -1.09 -27.88
CA SER A 210 17.65 -1.35 -29.23
C SER A 210 17.13 -2.64 -29.85
N ASP A 211 16.99 -3.71 -29.05
CA ASP A 211 16.71 -5.05 -29.53
C ASP A 211 15.46 -5.67 -28.88
N ASP A 212 14.77 -4.93 -28.00
CA ASP A 212 13.64 -5.46 -27.24
C ASP A 212 12.66 -4.34 -26.81
N VAL A 213 11.46 -4.74 -26.40
CA VAL A 213 10.50 -3.88 -25.74
C VAL A 213 10.09 -4.53 -24.43
N ARG A 214 10.01 -3.76 -23.35
CA ARG A 214 9.70 -4.31 -22.01
C ARG A 214 8.36 -3.84 -21.50
N THR A 215 7.65 -4.78 -20.90
CA THR A 215 6.49 -4.50 -20.05
C THR A 215 6.94 -3.94 -18.70
N SER A 216 6.00 -3.38 -17.94
CA SER A 216 6.34 -2.91 -16.60
C SER A 216 6.71 -4.06 -15.64
N VAL A 217 6.17 -5.28 -15.82
CA VAL A 217 6.62 -6.49 -15.09
C VAL A 217 8.10 -6.75 -15.34
N GLU A 218 8.54 -6.68 -16.59
CA GLU A 218 9.94 -6.93 -16.95
C GLU A 218 10.89 -5.90 -16.36
N GLU A 219 10.46 -4.63 -16.26
CA GLU A 219 11.23 -3.61 -15.55
C GLU A 219 11.39 -3.95 -14.05
N HIS A 220 10.38 -4.59 -13.44
CA HIS A 220 10.50 -5.09 -12.06
C HIS A 220 11.43 -6.30 -11.94
N PHE A 221 11.63 -7.12 -12.97
CA PHE A 221 12.69 -8.14 -12.99
C PHE A 221 14.06 -7.49 -12.92
N VAL A 222 14.33 -6.50 -13.78
CA VAL A 222 15.59 -5.75 -13.79
C VAL A 222 15.86 -5.12 -12.43
N GLU A 223 14.89 -4.38 -11.89
CA GLU A 223 15.01 -3.77 -10.57
C GLU A 223 15.25 -4.80 -9.46
N GLY A 224 14.58 -5.95 -9.49
CA GLY A 224 14.79 -7.05 -8.55
C GLY A 224 16.23 -7.53 -8.51
N ALA A 225 16.85 -7.72 -9.67
CA ALA A 225 18.25 -8.11 -9.79
C ALA A 225 19.21 -7.04 -9.24
N LEU A 226 18.88 -5.75 -9.44
CA LEU A 226 19.79 -4.66 -9.11
C LEU A 226 19.83 -4.30 -7.62
N TYR A 227 18.74 -4.47 -6.85
CA TYR A 227 18.72 -4.09 -5.44
C TYR A 227 18.12 -5.11 -4.46
N ALA A 228 17.40 -6.14 -4.93
CA ALA A 228 16.75 -7.13 -4.08
C ALA A 228 17.34 -8.55 -4.25
N ALA A 229 18.45 -8.71 -4.97
CA ALA A 229 19.14 -9.97 -5.11
C ALA A 229 19.88 -10.35 -3.84
N MET A 230 19.72 -11.63 -3.41
CA MET A 230 20.48 -12.23 -2.32
C MET A 230 21.36 -13.36 -2.88
N GLY A 231 22.66 -13.07 -3.01
CA GLY A 231 23.57 -13.91 -3.77
C GLY A 231 23.10 -14.03 -5.23
N SER A 232 22.82 -15.24 -5.70
CA SER A 232 22.29 -15.51 -7.03
C SER A 232 20.77 -15.63 -7.09
N LYS A 233 20.02 -15.31 -6.01
CA LYS A 233 18.56 -15.46 -5.96
C LYS A 233 17.85 -14.13 -5.91
N VAL A 234 16.76 -13.98 -6.69
CA VAL A 234 15.86 -12.84 -6.70
C VAL A 234 14.43 -13.32 -6.48
N ARG A 235 13.78 -12.82 -5.44
CA ARG A 235 12.39 -13.18 -5.12
C ARG A 235 11.46 -12.03 -5.45
N LEU A 236 10.49 -12.27 -6.34
CA LEU A 236 9.47 -11.33 -6.75
C LEU A 236 8.08 -11.87 -6.40
N HIS A 237 7.22 -11.02 -5.88
CA HIS A 237 5.84 -11.36 -5.61
C HIS A 237 4.91 -10.32 -6.22
N PHE A 238 4.04 -10.74 -7.12
CA PHE A 238 3.04 -9.87 -7.74
C PHE A 238 1.65 -10.19 -7.19
N THR A 239 0.90 -9.16 -6.78
CA THR A 239 -0.53 -9.35 -6.54
C THR A 239 -1.29 -9.09 -7.82
N VAL A 240 -2.08 -10.05 -8.26
CA VAL A 240 -2.77 -10.03 -9.55
C VAL A 240 -4.27 -10.25 -9.39
N SER A 241 -5.07 -9.84 -10.37
CA SER A 241 -6.48 -10.22 -10.41
C SER A 241 -6.64 -11.66 -10.93
N PRO A 242 -7.64 -12.42 -10.44
CA PRO A 242 -7.89 -13.80 -10.88
C PRO A 242 -8.00 -13.95 -12.41
N ASN A 243 -8.65 -12.96 -13.04
CA ASN A 243 -8.90 -13.00 -14.50
C ASN A 243 -7.64 -12.84 -15.35
N HIS A 244 -6.56 -12.32 -14.79
CA HIS A 244 -5.33 -12.03 -15.54
C HIS A 244 -4.13 -12.86 -15.08
N LYS A 245 -4.27 -13.67 -14.03
CA LYS A 245 -3.17 -14.46 -13.46
C LYS A 245 -2.46 -15.32 -14.51
N ALA A 246 -3.24 -16.03 -15.35
CA ALA A 246 -2.68 -16.87 -16.40
C ALA A 246 -1.80 -16.10 -17.39
N LEU A 247 -2.18 -14.85 -17.75
CA LEU A 247 -1.39 -13.99 -18.63
C LEU A 247 -0.06 -13.54 -17.98
N PHE A 248 -0.09 -13.28 -16.67
CA PHE A 248 1.16 -12.99 -15.93
C PHE A 248 2.06 -14.22 -15.86
N GLU A 249 1.50 -15.41 -15.61
CA GLU A 249 2.24 -16.67 -15.57
C GLU A 249 2.89 -16.99 -16.93
N GLU A 250 2.17 -16.74 -18.03
CA GLU A 250 2.67 -16.90 -19.40
C GLU A 250 3.83 -15.93 -19.69
N LEU A 251 3.65 -14.64 -19.43
CA LEU A 251 4.72 -13.62 -19.60
C LEU A 251 5.98 -14.00 -18.79
N VAL A 252 5.78 -14.39 -17.52
CA VAL A 252 6.90 -14.77 -16.65
C VAL A 252 7.58 -16.05 -17.17
N ALA A 253 6.84 -17.05 -17.62
CA ALA A 253 7.43 -18.28 -18.16
C ALA A 253 8.29 -18.00 -19.42
N GLU A 254 7.86 -17.08 -20.27
CA GLU A 254 8.58 -16.67 -21.47
C GLU A 254 9.83 -15.84 -21.14
N ARG A 255 9.68 -14.81 -20.28
CA ARG A 255 10.68 -13.76 -20.12
C ARG A 255 11.70 -14.03 -19.00
N LYS A 256 11.33 -14.79 -17.96
CA LYS A 256 12.21 -15.12 -16.83
C LYS A 256 13.56 -15.69 -17.27
N PRO A 257 13.66 -16.67 -18.20
CA PRO A 257 14.97 -17.22 -18.63
C PRO A 257 15.89 -16.18 -19.27
N VAL A 258 15.31 -15.15 -19.91
CA VAL A 258 16.08 -14.06 -20.53
C VAL A 258 16.79 -13.25 -19.45
N TYR A 259 16.05 -12.86 -18.38
CA TYR A 259 16.60 -12.08 -17.27
C TYR A 259 17.53 -12.90 -16.37
N GLU A 260 17.27 -14.20 -16.18
CA GLU A 260 18.19 -15.11 -15.47
C GLU A 260 19.55 -15.16 -16.17
N LYS A 261 19.55 -15.26 -17.49
CA LYS A 261 20.78 -15.24 -18.29
C LYS A 261 21.46 -13.86 -18.27
N MET A 262 20.67 -12.77 -18.36
CA MET A 262 21.18 -11.39 -18.41
C MET A 262 21.92 -11.02 -17.11
N PHE A 263 21.38 -11.40 -15.95
CA PHE A 263 21.92 -11.01 -14.64
C PHE A 263 22.70 -12.12 -13.93
N GLY A 264 22.72 -13.35 -14.46
CA GLY A 264 23.36 -14.49 -13.81
C GLY A 264 22.71 -14.87 -12.48
N VAL A 265 21.40 -14.73 -12.36
CA VAL A 265 20.59 -14.99 -11.16
C VAL A 265 19.48 -16.00 -11.44
N GLU A 266 18.92 -16.56 -10.38
CA GLU A 266 17.70 -17.38 -10.40
C GLU A 266 16.53 -16.57 -9.86
N TYR A 267 15.44 -16.45 -10.62
CA TYR A 267 14.22 -15.78 -10.16
C TYR A 267 13.22 -16.77 -9.58
N GLU A 268 12.78 -16.50 -8.36
CA GLU A 268 11.58 -17.08 -7.75
C GLU A 268 10.44 -16.08 -7.87
N VAL A 269 9.47 -16.35 -8.75
CA VAL A 269 8.34 -15.45 -8.99
C VAL A 269 7.06 -16.08 -8.47
N CYS A 270 6.40 -15.40 -7.53
CA CYS A 270 5.15 -15.85 -6.93
C CYS A 270 4.02 -14.88 -7.25
N PHE A 271 2.81 -15.41 -7.27
CA PHE A 271 1.59 -14.63 -7.46
C PHE A 271 0.62 -14.86 -6.31
N SER A 272 -0.09 -13.81 -5.90
CA SER A 272 -1.26 -13.93 -5.05
C SER A 272 -2.42 -13.08 -5.56
N GLU A 273 -3.62 -13.47 -5.17
CA GLU A 273 -4.85 -12.73 -5.47
C GLU A 273 -5.33 -12.06 -4.19
N GLN A 274 -6.00 -10.92 -4.31
CA GLN A 274 -6.66 -10.30 -3.16
C GLN A 274 -7.64 -11.31 -2.55
N LYS A 275 -7.55 -11.52 -1.23
CA LYS A 275 -8.42 -12.47 -0.52
C LYS A 275 -9.87 -11.99 -0.55
N GLN A 276 -10.81 -12.86 -0.89
CA GLN A 276 -12.24 -12.52 -0.91
C GLN A 276 -12.81 -12.14 0.45
N SER A 277 -12.16 -12.58 1.55
CA SER A 277 -12.49 -12.18 2.92
C SER A 277 -12.25 -10.69 3.21
N THR A 278 -11.50 -10.01 2.36
CA THR A 278 -11.24 -8.57 2.43
C THR A 278 -12.21 -7.74 1.58
N ASP A 279 -13.15 -8.38 0.87
CA ASP A 279 -14.20 -7.65 0.17
C ASP A 279 -15.11 -6.94 1.17
N THR A 280 -15.61 -5.77 0.78
CA THR A 280 -16.55 -5.00 1.58
C THR A 280 -17.94 -5.00 0.95
N VAL A 281 -18.97 -5.06 1.80
CA VAL A 281 -20.34 -4.94 1.30
C VAL A 281 -20.56 -3.54 0.70
N ALA A 282 -21.32 -3.45 -0.38
CA ALA A 282 -21.78 -2.16 -0.88
C ALA A 282 -23.06 -1.75 -0.14
N ALA A 283 -23.25 -0.44 0.08
CA ALA A 283 -24.47 0.12 0.64
C ALA A 283 -25.17 1.04 -0.37
N ASP A 284 -26.46 1.23 -0.22
CA ASP A 284 -27.26 2.18 -0.99
C ASP A 284 -27.22 3.60 -0.35
N ALA A 285 -28.05 4.49 -0.85
CA ALA A 285 -28.15 5.86 -0.36
C ALA A 285 -28.56 5.93 1.13
N ASP A 286 -29.38 4.99 1.57
CA ASP A 286 -29.92 4.91 2.94
C ASP A 286 -28.99 4.15 3.90
N ASN A 287 -27.80 3.76 3.45
CA ASN A 287 -26.81 2.94 4.17
C ASN A 287 -27.28 1.50 4.47
N GLU A 288 -28.27 1.02 3.73
CA GLU A 288 -28.67 -0.37 3.78
C GLU A 288 -27.89 -1.22 2.75
N PRO A 289 -27.78 -2.55 2.93
CA PRO A 289 -27.00 -3.40 2.02
C PRO A 289 -27.48 -3.28 0.57
N PHE A 290 -26.61 -2.89 -0.34
CA PHE A 290 -26.93 -2.82 -1.76
C PHE A 290 -27.14 -4.24 -2.32
N ARG A 291 -28.28 -4.43 -3.01
CA ARG A 291 -28.65 -5.73 -3.57
C ARG A 291 -28.87 -5.66 -5.08
N GLU A 292 -28.45 -6.71 -5.76
CA GLU A 292 -28.71 -6.95 -7.16
C GLU A 292 -29.37 -8.33 -7.31
N ASN A 293 -30.55 -8.37 -7.91
CA ASN A 293 -31.37 -9.60 -8.01
C ASN A 293 -31.56 -10.32 -6.66
N GLY A 294 -31.70 -9.56 -5.57
CA GLY A 294 -31.86 -10.07 -4.21
C GLY A 294 -30.57 -10.45 -3.48
N ALA A 295 -29.45 -10.59 -4.18
CA ALA A 295 -28.16 -10.94 -3.58
C ALA A 295 -27.39 -9.70 -3.11
N LEU A 296 -26.59 -9.84 -2.03
CA LEU A 296 -25.66 -8.81 -1.57
C LEU A 296 -24.59 -8.54 -2.62
N VAL A 297 -24.26 -7.27 -2.81
CA VAL A 297 -23.16 -6.84 -3.68
C VAL A 297 -21.93 -6.52 -2.83
N PHE A 298 -20.81 -7.11 -3.21
CA PHE A 298 -19.51 -6.87 -2.60
C PHE A 298 -18.60 -6.12 -3.57
N ARG A 299 -17.66 -5.36 -3.00
CA ARG A 299 -16.63 -4.62 -3.73
C ARG A 299 -15.27 -4.97 -3.16
N PRO A 300 -14.21 -5.01 -3.98
CA PRO A 300 -12.85 -5.14 -3.46
C PRO A 300 -12.55 -4.03 -2.44
N GLY A 301 -11.90 -4.39 -1.34
CA GLY A 301 -11.57 -3.49 -0.24
C GLY A 301 -10.46 -2.47 -0.56
N GLY A 302 -10.07 -2.31 -1.84
CA GLY A 302 -8.97 -1.45 -2.26
C GLY A 302 -7.59 -2.05 -1.97
N HIS A 303 -6.53 -1.23 -2.11
CA HIS A 303 -5.17 -1.73 -1.89
C HIS A 303 -4.86 -2.05 -0.41
N GLY A 304 -5.68 -1.56 0.52
CA GLY A 304 -5.59 -1.91 1.94
C GLY A 304 -5.80 -3.40 2.22
N ALA A 305 -6.61 -4.08 1.40
CA ALA A 305 -6.80 -5.52 1.45
C ALA A 305 -5.50 -6.32 1.30
N LEU A 306 -4.50 -5.75 0.64
CA LEU A 306 -3.22 -6.40 0.38
C LEU A 306 -2.33 -6.57 1.61
N ILE A 307 -2.70 -6.01 2.77
CA ILE A 307 -2.04 -6.31 4.04
C ILE A 307 -2.12 -7.81 4.37
N GLU A 308 -3.23 -8.46 4.00
CA GLU A 308 -3.41 -9.91 4.17
C GLU A 308 -2.49 -10.72 3.25
N ASN A 309 -2.24 -10.24 2.01
CA ASN A 309 -1.28 -10.86 1.10
C ASN A 309 0.15 -10.67 1.62
N LEU A 310 0.47 -9.48 2.12
CA LEU A 310 1.78 -9.18 2.71
C LEU A 310 2.02 -10.03 3.97
N ASN A 311 0.99 -10.27 4.78
CA ASN A 311 1.04 -11.10 5.98
C ASN A 311 1.37 -12.57 5.67
N ASP A 312 1.01 -13.08 4.50
CA ASP A 312 1.32 -14.46 4.10
C ASP A 312 2.79 -14.64 3.69
N ILE A 313 3.51 -13.54 3.38
CA ILE A 313 4.89 -13.59 2.90
C ILE A 313 5.85 -13.93 4.06
N ASP A 314 6.76 -14.85 3.79
CA ASP A 314 7.88 -15.15 4.68
C ASP A 314 9.19 -14.57 4.09
N SER A 315 9.57 -13.42 4.60
CA SER A 315 10.82 -12.73 4.24
C SER A 315 11.27 -11.84 5.40
N ASP A 316 12.56 -11.59 5.52
CA ASP A 316 13.10 -10.70 6.55
C ASP A 316 12.91 -9.24 6.14
N ILE A 317 13.20 -8.94 4.88
CA ILE A 317 13.04 -7.61 4.28
C ILE A 317 12.15 -7.71 3.03
N ILE A 318 11.22 -6.77 2.90
CA ILE A 318 10.29 -6.69 1.76
C ILE A 318 10.34 -5.28 1.17
N PHE A 319 10.77 -5.19 -0.10
CA PHE A 319 10.64 -3.97 -0.88
C PHE A 319 9.23 -3.88 -1.48
N ILE A 320 8.58 -2.73 -1.34
CA ILE A 320 7.27 -2.48 -1.94
C ILE A 320 7.38 -1.33 -2.94
N LYS A 321 6.86 -1.52 -4.15
CA LYS A 321 6.80 -0.50 -5.19
C LYS A 321 5.63 -0.77 -6.12
N ASN A 322 4.95 0.29 -6.58
CA ASN A 322 3.84 0.16 -7.52
C ASN A 322 4.32 -0.32 -8.89
N ILE A 323 3.47 -1.12 -9.56
CA ILE A 323 3.75 -1.72 -10.88
C ILE A 323 4.11 -0.70 -11.95
N ASP A 324 3.54 0.51 -11.90
CA ASP A 324 3.66 1.53 -12.93
C ASP A 324 4.75 2.59 -12.65
N ASN A 325 5.45 2.51 -11.51
CA ASN A 325 6.56 3.42 -11.20
C ASN A 325 7.90 2.80 -11.61
N VAL A 326 8.16 2.74 -12.89
CA VAL A 326 9.38 2.17 -13.48
C VAL A 326 9.97 3.11 -14.51
N VAL A 327 11.26 2.99 -14.75
CA VAL A 327 12.01 3.79 -15.72
C VAL A 327 12.91 2.90 -16.58
N PRO A 328 13.34 3.35 -17.79
CA PRO A 328 14.34 2.66 -18.59
C PRO A 328 15.69 2.51 -17.86
N ASP A 329 16.51 1.55 -18.30
CA ASP A 329 17.79 1.20 -17.66
C ASP A 329 18.71 2.42 -17.44
N ARG A 330 18.75 3.36 -18.36
CA ARG A 330 19.58 4.59 -18.29
C ARG A 330 19.27 5.49 -17.08
N LEU A 331 18.11 5.32 -16.43
CA LEU A 331 17.66 6.12 -15.28
C LEU A 331 17.54 5.31 -13.99
N LYS A 332 17.87 4.01 -14.00
CA LYS A 332 17.70 3.13 -12.83
C LYS A 332 18.69 3.38 -11.70
N ASP A 333 19.86 3.96 -11.95
CA ASP A 333 20.91 4.13 -10.96
C ASP A 333 20.42 4.87 -9.71
N ALA A 334 19.64 5.95 -9.88
CA ALA A 334 19.07 6.69 -8.76
C ALA A 334 18.08 5.79 -7.98
N THR A 335 17.19 5.07 -8.65
CA THR A 335 16.24 4.14 -8.01
C THR A 335 17.00 3.07 -7.21
N VAL A 336 18.03 2.46 -7.78
CA VAL A 336 18.83 1.42 -7.12
C VAL A 336 19.53 1.94 -5.88
N THR A 337 20.20 3.09 -6.01
CA THR A 337 20.91 3.73 -4.89
C THR A 337 19.98 4.04 -3.74
N TYR A 338 18.85 4.68 -4.01
CA TYR A 338 17.94 5.08 -2.93
C TYR A 338 17.15 3.89 -2.38
N LYS A 339 16.84 2.85 -3.16
CA LYS A 339 16.28 1.60 -2.64
C LYS A 339 17.23 0.92 -1.65
N LYS A 340 18.52 0.82 -1.99
CA LYS A 340 19.54 0.28 -1.08
C LYS A 340 19.75 1.16 0.16
N LEU A 341 19.69 2.48 0.01
CA LEU A 341 19.73 3.43 1.13
C LEU A 341 18.59 3.19 2.13
N LEU A 342 17.34 3.14 1.65
CA LEU A 342 16.18 2.87 2.50
C LEU A 342 16.32 1.54 3.24
N ALA A 343 16.83 0.51 2.57
CA ALA A 343 17.06 -0.80 3.16
C ALA A 343 18.20 -0.78 4.20
N GLY A 344 19.29 -0.06 3.94
CA GLY A 344 20.38 0.11 4.88
C GLY A 344 19.96 0.81 6.16
N ILE A 345 19.18 1.90 6.05
CA ILE A 345 18.58 2.60 7.20
C ILE A 345 17.66 1.65 7.99
N LEU A 346 16.80 0.88 7.31
CA LEU A 346 15.91 -0.08 7.96
C LEU A 346 16.69 -1.11 8.77
N VAL A 347 17.70 -1.72 8.18
CA VAL A 347 18.54 -2.76 8.81
C VAL A 347 19.27 -2.22 10.04
N ASP A 348 19.84 -1.03 9.94
CA ASP A 348 20.57 -0.39 11.04
C ASP A 348 19.64 -0.12 12.23
N LEU A 349 18.50 0.52 12.00
CA LEU A 349 17.51 0.81 13.04
C LEU A 349 16.91 -0.46 13.65
N GLN A 350 16.62 -1.47 12.82
CA GLN A 350 16.10 -2.76 13.30
C GLN A 350 17.13 -3.48 14.18
N ARG A 351 18.42 -3.48 13.79
CA ARG A 351 19.51 -4.07 14.58
C ARG A 351 19.55 -3.45 15.97
N LYS A 352 19.52 -2.11 16.06
CA LYS A 352 19.53 -1.39 17.33
C LYS A 352 18.28 -1.66 18.17
N ALA A 353 17.09 -1.66 17.57
CA ALA A 353 15.85 -2.01 18.26
C ALA A 353 15.88 -3.43 18.84
N PHE A 354 16.46 -4.40 18.10
CA PHE A 354 16.59 -5.78 18.55
C PHE A 354 17.61 -5.94 19.68
N GLU A 355 18.68 -5.15 19.69
CA GLU A 355 19.62 -5.09 20.82
C GLU A 355 18.90 -4.63 22.10
N TYR A 356 18.12 -3.57 22.03
CA TYR A 356 17.33 -3.07 23.16
C TYR A 356 16.28 -4.08 23.64
N LEU A 357 15.59 -4.76 22.74
CA LEU A 357 14.62 -5.79 23.12
C LEU A 357 15.27 -6.96 23.85
N ARG A 358 16.47 -7.41 23.42
CA ARG A 358 17.24 -8.44 24.12
C ARG A 358 17.70 -7.96 25.49
N LEU A 359 18.11 -6.68 25.61
CA LEU A 359 18.48 -6.06 26.88
C LEU A 359 17.30 -6.03 27.84
N ILE A 360 16.12 -5.59 27.38
CA ILE A 360 14.88 -5.62 28.16
C ILE A 360 14.55 -7.05 28.63
N ASP A 361 14.63 -8.04 27.74
CA ASP A 361 14.33 -9.45 28.08
C ASP A 361 15.33 -10.04 29.08
N SER A 362 16.56 -9.54 29.13
CA SER A 362 17.55 -9.98 30.11
C SER A 362 17.23 -9.55 31.54
N GLY A 363 16.41 -8.51 31.70
CA GLY A 363 16.11 -7.88 32.99
C GLY A 363 17.33 -7.19 33.62
N LYS A 364 18.46 -7.04 32.91
CA LYS A 364 19.72 -6.48 33.39
C LYS A 364 20.03 -5.18 32.69
N TYR A 365 19.22 -4.16 32.93
CA TYR A 365 19.39 -2.81 32.35
C TYR A 365 19.49 -1.79 33.47
N THR A 366 20.21 -0.69 33.23
CA THR A 366 20.32 0.45 34.12
C THR A 366 19.32 1.55 33.74
N HIS A 367 19.15 2.55 34.60
CA HIS A 367 18.31 3.71 34.32
C HIS A 367 18.83 4.49 33.10
N GLU A 368 20.11 4.66 32.96
CA GLU A 368 20.74 5.33 31.82
C GLU A 368 20.46 4.60 30.49
N GLN A 369 20.37 3.27 30.52
CA GLN A 369 20.00 2.47 29.35
C GLN A 369 18.52 2.62 29.01
N ILE A 370 17.65 2.82 30.01
CA ILE A 370 16.24 3.17 29.76
C ILE A 370 16.16 4.53 29.08
N GLU A 371 16.90 5.54 29.54
CA GLU A 371 16.97 6.86 28.92
C GLU A 371 17.50 6.79 27.47
N GLU A 372 18.53 5.97 27.22
CA GLU A 372 19.05 5.72 25.86
C GLU A 372 17.97 5.14 24.94
N MET A 373 17.20 4.15 25.43
CA MET A 373 16.08 3.55 24.69
C MET A 373 14.96 4.57 24.43
N ILE A 374 14.63 5.43 25.40
CA ILE A 374 13.66 6.52 25.23
C ILE A 374 14.13 7.46 24.12
N HIS A 375 15.40 7.88 24.19
CA HIS A 375 15.99 8.75 23.18
C HIS A 375 15.92 8.12 21.78
N PHE A 376 16.25 6.83 21.66
CA PHE A 376 16.17 6.11 20.40
C PHE A 376 14.73 6.08 19.84
N VAL A 377 13.73 5.78 20.67
CA VAL A 377 12.32 5.76 20.26
C VAL A 377 11.83 7.14 19.82
N GLN A 378 12.26 8.19 20.53
CA GLN A 378 11.83 9.56 20.23
C GLN A 378 12.54 10.17 19.02
N GLN A 379 13.84 9.95 18.86
CA GLN A 379 14.66 10.61 17.84
C GLN A 379 14.87 9.77 16.59
N ASN A 380 15.07 8.47 16.73
CA ASN A 380 15.34 7.59 15.59
C ASN A 380 14.07 6.94 15.04
N LEU A 381 13.10 6.57 15.90
CA LEU A 381 11.81 6.04 15.46
C LEU A 381 10.71 7.12 15.41
N MET A 382 11.04 8.38 15.71
CA MET A 382 10.15 9.54 15.66
C MET A 382 8.81 9.31 16.37
N CYS A 383 8.82 8.55 17.48
CA CYS A 383 7.63 8.25 18.27
C CYS A 383 7.74 8.95 19.63
N ARG A 384 6.97 10.03 19.81
CA ARG A 384 6.98 10.89 20.99
C ARG A 384 5.74 10.66 21.83
N ASN A 385 5.89 10.68 23.17
CA ASN A 385 4.78 10.62 24.10
C ASN A 385 5.09 11.51 25.32
N SER A 386 4.27 12.51 25.57
CA SER A 386 4.44 13.44 26.70
C SER A 386 4.23 12.79 28.07
N GLU A 387 3.51 11.67 28.13
CA GLU A 387 3.16 10.98 29.37
C GLU A 387 4.32 10.17 29.95
N ILE A 388 5.36 9.89 29.18
CA ILE A 388 6.51 9.07 29.66
C ILE A 388 7.23 9.73 30.86
N LYS A 389 7.20 11.04 30.99
CA LYS A 389 7.78 11.77 32.14
C LYS A 389 7.07 11.48 33.48
N HIS A 390 5.92 10.84 33.45
CA HIS A 390 5.12 10.47 34.61
C HIS A 390 5.16 8.96 34.90
N MET A 391 5.89 8.19 34.09
CA MET A 391 6.00 6.73 34.21
C MET A 391 7.19 6.36 35.09
N GLU A 392 7.00 5.34 35.92
CA GLU A 392 8.08 4.70 36.64
C GLU A 392 8.87 3.76 35.70
N ASP A 393 10.12 3.40 36.05
CA ASP A 393 10.99 2.56 35.21
C ASP A 393 10.33 1.28 34.70
N CYS A 394 9.53 0.62 35.52
CA CYS A 394 8.82 -0.59 35.11
C CYS A 394 7.74 -0.33 34.04
N GLU A 395 7.07 0.80 34.11
CA GLU A 395 6.07 1.24 33.11
C GLU A 395 6.78 1.69 31.82
N LEU A 396 7.89 2.43 31.96
CA LEU A 396 8.73 2.85 30.83
C LEU A 396 9.24 1.63 30.05
N VAL A 397 9.73 0.61 30.70
CA VAL A 397 10.22 -0.61 30.03
C VAL A 397 9.11 -1.34 29.30
N LEU A 398 7.90 -1.42 29.86
CA LEU A 398 6.73 -2.01 29.17
C LEU A 398 6.33 -1.16 27.95
N TYR A 399 6.34 0.16 28.09
CA TYR A 399 6.09 1.09 26.98
C TYR A 399 7.13 0.93 25.88
N LEU A 400 8.42 0.96 26.22
CA LEU A 400 9.53 0.81 25.28
C LEU A 400 9.46 -0.54 24.55
N ARG A 401 9.21 -1.64 25.30
CA ARG A 401 9.03 -2.96 24.71
C ARG A 401 7.92 -2.95 23.64
N LYS A 402 6.78 -2.31 23.94
CA LYS A 402 5.65 -2.20 22.99
C LYS A 402 6.04 -1.37 21.76
N LYS A 403 6.83 -0.29 21.93
CA LYS A 403 7.23 0.59 20.80
C LYS A 403 8.36 0.01 19.95
N LEU A 404 9.24 -0.81 20.53
CA LEU A 404 10.37 -1.44 19.83
C LEU A 404 9.96 -2.75 19.11
N ASN A 405 9.03 -3.53 19.70
CA ASN A 405 8.63 -4.84 19.17
C ASN A 405 7.40 -4.74 18.27
N ARG A 406 7.57 -4.16 17.08
CA ARG A 406 6.54 -4.02 16.06
C ARG A 406 7.15 -4.04 14.66
N PRO A 407 6.36 -4.26 13.60
CA PRO A 407 6.85 -4.13 12.23
C PRO A 407 7.47 -2.75 12.00
N MET A 408 8.45 -2.67 11.13
CA MET A 408 9.17 -1.44 10.80
C MET A 408 9.13 -1.18 9.30
N ARG A 409 9.04 0.08 8.89
CA ARG A 409 9.18 0.51 7.50
C ARG A 409 9.99 1.77 7.37
N VAL A 410 10.75 1.85 6.28
CA VAL A 410 11.39 3.08 5.82
C VAL A 410 10.77 3.45 4.48
N CYS A 411 10.27 4.67 4.36
CA CYS A 411 9.53 5.15 3.20
C CYS A 411 10.28 6.31 2.56
N GLY A 412 10.54 6.19 1.26
CA GLY A 412 11.03 7.30 0.44
C GLY A 412 9.93 8.36 0.30
N MET A 413 10.30 9.63 0.46
CA MET A 413 9.44 10.78 0.27
C MET A 413 10.05 11.70 -0.78
N VAL A 414 9.29 12.08 -1.79
CA VAL A 414 9.71 13.04 -2.81
C VAL A 414 9.17 14.43 -2.49
N LYS A 415 9.84 15.48 -2.98
CA LYS A 415 9.30 16.84 -2.90
C LYS A 415 7.96 16.91 -3.62
N ASN A 416 6.99 17.55 -2.99
CA ASN A 416 5.66 17.74 -3.55
C ASN A 416 5.74 18.68 -4.76
N VAL A 417 5.27 18.21 -5.91
CA VAL A 417 5.18 18.97 -7.16
C VAL A 417 3.74 19.07 -7.67
N GLY A 418 2.77 18.89 -6.77
CA GLY A 418 1.34 18.98 -7.10
C GLY A 418 0.69 17.65 -7.45
N GLU A 419 1.35 16.52 -7.22
CA GLU A 419 0.77 15.20 -7.44
C GLU A 419 -0.33 14.87 -6.39
N PRO A 420 -1.46 14.29 -6.81
CA PRO A 420 -2.49 13.85 -5.88
C PRO A 420 -2.06 12.54 -5.17
N GLY A 421 -2.32 12.46 -3.87
CA GLY A 421 -2.05 11.27 -3.05
C GLY A 421 -1.73 11.59 -1.61
N GLY A 422 -1.15 10.62 -0.91
CA GLY A 422 -0.79 10.75 0.50
C GLY A 422 0.52 11.49 0.73
N GLY A 423 0.60 12.21 1.85
CA GLY A 423 1.79 12.88 2.32
C GLY A 423 2.25 12.38 3.70
N PRO A 424 3.48 12.73 4.11
CA PRO A 424 4.02 12.40 5.42
C PRO A 424 3.53 13.39 6.49
N PHE A 425 3.03 12.86 7.61
CA PHE A 425 2.53 13.63 8.74
C PHE A 425 3.01 13.07 10.08
N LEU A 426 3.05 13.91 11.09
CA LEU A 426 3.07 13.56 12.51
C LEU A 426 1.62 13.51 12.98
N ALA A 427 1.15 12.32 13.38
CA ALA A 427 -0.24 12.09 13.77
C ALA A 427 -0.33 11.48 15.17
N TYR A 428 -1.41 11.79 15.87
CA TYR A 428 -1.72 11.22 17.18
C TYR A 428 -2.20 9.78 17.05
N ASN A 429 -1.63 8.90 17.86
CA ASN A 429 -2.05 7.52 18.00
C ASN A 429 -3.08 7.36 19.13
N PRO A 430 -3.86 6.25 19.17
CA PRO A 430 -4.84 6.01 20.22
C PRO A 430 -4.27 6.00 21.66
N ASP A 431 -2.97 5.72 21.82
CA ASP A 431 -2.30 5.74 23.13
C ASP A 431 -1.74 7.12 23.52
N GLY A 432 -2.10 8.17 22.78
CA GLY A 432 -1.63 9.54 23.02
C GLY A 432 -0.22 9.84 22.51
N SER A 433 0.51 8.86 22.01
CA SER A 433 1.79 9.12 21.36
C SER A 433 1.59 9.78 19.98
N VAL A 434 2.61 10.47 19.50
CA VAL A 434 2.68 11.02 18.13
C VAL A 434 3.75 10.28 17.36
N SER A 435 3.42 9.85 16.14
CA SER A 435 4.36 9.16 15.26
C SER A 435 4.17 9.54 13.79
N LEU A 436 5.12 9.14 12.95
CA LEU A 436 5.08 9.36 11.52
C LEU A 436 4.03 8.47 10.85
N GLN A 437 3.16 9.08 10.04
CA GLN A 437 2.12 8.39 9.28
C GLN A 437 1.97 8.98 7.88
N ILE A 438 1.58 8.13 6.92
CA ILE A 438 1.20 8.57 5.57
C ILE A 438 -0.31 8.76 5.56
N LEU A 439 -0.77 9.97 5.27
CA LEU A 439 -2.20 10.32 5.27
C LEU A 439 -2.61 10.94 3.94
N GLU A 440 -3.85 10.66 3.54
CA GLU A 440 -4.52 11.28 2.40
C GLU A 440 -5.50 12.37 2.88
N SER A 441 -5.86 13.30 1.99
CA SER A 441 -6.79 14.41 2.30
C SER A 441 -8.13 13.93 2.86
N SER A 442 -8.61 12.77 2.41
CA SER A 442 -9.87 12.16 2.89
C SER A 442 -9.84 11.76 4.37
N GLN A 443 -8.65 11.64 4.96
CA GLN A 443 -8.45 11.23 6.36
C GLN A 443 -8.29 12.44 7.31
N ILE A 444 -8.24 13.65 6.77
CA ILE A 444 -8.01 14.90 7.50
C ILE A 444 -9.26 15.77 7.39
N ASP A 445 -9.67 16.43 8.49
CA ASP A 445 -10.80 17.34 8.46
C ASP A 445 -10.45 18.64 7.73
N MET A 446 -10.73 18.70 6.44
CA MET A 446 -10.47 19.85 5.60
C MET A 446 -11.41 21.06 5.90
N ASN A 447 -12.43 20.91 6.75
CA ASN A 447 -13.24 22.00 7.26
C ASN A 447 -12.60 22.67 8.49
N ASN A 448 -11.66 22.01 9.16
CA ASN A 448 -10.85 22.57 10.21
C ASN A 448 -9.71 23.38 9.58
N ALA A 449 -9.70 24.70 9.77
CA ALA A 449 -8.72 25.60 9.14
C ALA A 449 -7.27 25.29 9.53
N GLU A 450 -7.01 24.85 10.76
CA GLU A 450 -5.68 24.48 11.24
C GLU A 450 -5.19 23.18 10.59
N ALA A 451 -6.03 22.14 10.57
CA ALA A 451 -5.71 20.87 9.93
C ALA A 451 -5.50 21.03 8.42
N LYS A 452 -6.35 21.85 7.77
CA LYS A 452 -6.21 22.19 6.36
C LYS A 452 -4.88 22.90 6.07
N ALA A 453 -4.51 23.90 6.87
CA ALA A 453 -3.25 24.62 6.72
C ALA A 453 -2.05 23.69 6.90
N MET A 454 -2.07 22.76 7.87
CA MET A 454 -1.03 21.74 8.03
C MET A 454 -0.91 20.86 6.79
N PHE A 455 -2.03 20.44 6.20
CA PHE A 455 -2.04 19.62 4.98
C PHE A 455 -1.48 20.38 3.78
N GLU A 456 -1.91 21.62 3.56
CA GLU A 456 -1.49 22.45 2.43
C GLU A 456 -0.01 22.87 2.52
N ASN A 457 0.55 22.95 3.72
CA ASN A 457 1.97 23.22 3.96
C ASN A 457 2.87 21.98 3.84
N GLY A 458 2.34 20.82 3.45
CA GLY A 458 3.09 19.60 3.24
C GLY A 458 4.13 19.76 2.12
N THR A 459 5.40 19.60 2.46
CA THR A 459 6.54 19.78 1.53
C THR A 459 6.87 18.52 0.74
N HIS A 460 6.36 17.38 1.16
CA HIS A 460 6.69 16.07 0.60
C HIS A 460 5.44 15.27 0.27
N PHE A 461 5.63 14.30 -0.60
CA PHE A 461 4.60 13.38 -1.10
C PHE A 461 5.11 11.94 -1.04
N ASN A 462 4.21 10.98 -0.84
CA ASN A 462 4.52 9.55 -0.81
C ASN A 462 4.48 8.94 -2.22
N PRO A 463 5.63 8.57 -2.81
CA PRO A 463 5.70 7.93 -4.12
C PRO A 463 5.36 6.43 -4.09
N VAL A 464 5.04 5.87 -2.92
CA VAL A 464 4.93 4.43 -2.66
C VAL A 464 6.25 3.71 -2.95
N ASP A 465 7.28 4.13 -2.22
CA ASP A 465 8.63 3.57 -2.26
C ASP A 465 9.04 3.15 -0.85
N LEU A 466 8.75 1.88 -0.48
CA LEU A 466 8.87 1.39 0.88
C LEU A 466 9.81 0.19 0.96
N VAL A 467 10.48 0.08 2.11
CA VAL A 467 11.19 -1.12 2.56
C VAL A 467 10.67 -1.49 3.94
N CYS A 468 10.30 -2.75 4.13
CA CYS A 468 9.59 -3.24 5.32
C CYS A 468 10.35 -4.39 5.98
N ALA A 469 10.33 -4.43 7.32
CA ALA A 469 10.77 -5.56 8.13
C ALA A 469 9.57 -6.09 8.94
N VAL A 470 9.23 -7.37 8.76
CA VAL A 470 8.00 -7.98 9.25
C VAL A 470 8.22 -9.13 10.22
N LYS A 471 9.44 -9.30 10.70
CA LYS A 471 9.82 -10.29 11.73
C LYS A 471 10.34 -9.58 12.97
N ASN A 472 10.08 -10.19 14.13
CA ASN A 472 10.58 -9.73 15.41
C ASN A 472 12.04 -10.18 15.67
N TYR A 473 12.64 -9.74 16.80
CA TYR A 473 14.02 -10.08 17.18
C TYR A 473 14.28 -11.56 17.49
N LYS A 474 13.21 -12.40 17.50
CA LYS A 474 13.29 -13.87 17.61
C LYS A 474 13.16 -14.57 16.26
N GLY A 475 12.98 -13.81 15.18
CA GLY A 475 12.78 -14.33 13.82
C GLY A 475 11.34 -14.76 13.54
N GLU A 476 10.39 -14.48 14.44
CA GLU A 476 8.98 -14.80 14.28
C GLU A 476 8.27 -13.71 13.47
N LYS A 477 7.36 -14.09 12.59
CA LYS A 477 6.54 -13.14 11.81
C LYS A 477 5.57 -12.41 12.73
N PHE A 478 5.42 -11.09 12.51
CA PHE A 478 4.29 -10.35 13.07
C PHE A 478 2.99 -10.74 12.37
N ASN A 479 1.87 -10.72 13.09
CA ASN A 479 0.54 -10.79 12.51
C ASN A 479 0.13 -9.38 12.06
N LEU A 480 0.43 -9.02 10.82
CA LEU A 480 0.30 -7.64 10.31
C LEU A 480 -1.10 -7.03 10.45
N PRO A 481 -2.22 -7.78 10.31
CA PRO A 481 -3.57 -7.26 10.58
C PRO A 481 -3.80 -6.69 11.99
N GLU A 482 -3.01 -7.08 12.98
CA GLU A 482 -3.11 -6.54 14.36
C GLU A 482 -2.57 -5.09 14.47
N TYR A 483 -1.80 -4.63 13.48
CA TYR A 483 -1.19 -3.31 13.42
C TYR A 483 -1.94 -2.32 12.53
N VAL A 484 -3.15 -2.70 12.08
CA VAL A 484 -4.02 -1.88 11.23
C VAL A 484 -4.89 -0.95 12.09
N ASP A 485 -4.88 0.34 11.81
CA ASP A 485 -5.91 1.25 12.34
C ASP A 485 -7.17 1.17 11.49
N LYS A 486 -8.16 0.43 11.99
CA LYS A 486 -9.44 0.20 11.30
C LYS A 486 -10.28 1.47 11.11
N ASN A 487 -9.95 2.56 11.81
CA ASN A 487 -10.67 3.82 11.72
C ASN A 487 -10.22 4.71 10.52
N THR A 488 -9.28 4.24 9.73
CA THR A 488 -8.65 5.02 8.64
C THR A 488 -9.07 4.60 7.24
N GLY A 489 -10.14 3.80 7.11
CA GLY A 489 -10.77 3.53 5.83
C GLY A 489 -11.50 4.77 5.28
N PHE A 490 -12.11 4.65 4.12
CA PHE A 490 -12.96 5.70 3.58
C PHE A 490 -14.13 5.15 2.77
N ILE A 491 -15.20 5.96 2.63
CA ILE A 491 -16.39 5.64 1.86
C ILE A 491 -16.35 6.43 0.57
N SER A 492 -16.43 5.73 -0.56
CA SER A 492 -16.50 6.33 -1.90
C SER A 492 -17.87 6.12 -2.53
N HIS A 493 -18.34 7.12 -3.27
CA HIS A 493 -19.56 7.05 -4.06
C HIS A 493 -19.24 6.52 -5.45
N LYS A 494 -19.99 5.52 -5.88
CA LYS A 494 -19.81 4.84 -7.18
C LYS A 494 -21.19 4.60 -7.80
N SER A 495 -21.23 4.06 -8.99
CA SER A 495 -22.47 3.61 -9.63
C SER A 495 -22.33 2.19 -10.17
N LYS A 496 -23.43 1.46 -10.22
CA LYS A 496 -23.55 0.16 -10.87
C LYS A 496 -24.90 0.07 -11.58
N ASN A 497 -24.87 -0.17 -12.89
CA ASN A 497 -26.09 -0.26 -13.72
C ASN A 497 -27.03 0.96 -13.55
N GLY A 498 -26.46 2.18 -13.48
CA GLY A 498 -27.22 3.43 -13.32
C GLY A 498 -27.74 3.69 -11.90
N ARG A 499 -27.50 2.79 -10.93
CA ARG A 499 -27.85 2.99 -9.53
C ARG A 499 -26.63 3.44 -8.73
N GLU A 500 -26.79 4.48 -7.94
CA GLU A 500 -25.75 4.92 -6.99
C GLU A 500 -25.55 3.88 -5.90
N LEU A 501 -24.31 3.70 -5.50
CA LEU A 501 -23.91 2.89 -4.36
C LEU A 501 -22.71 3.51 -3.62
N LYS A 502 -22.63 3.21 -2.33
CA LYS A 502 -21.47 3.50 -1.48
C LYS A 502 -20.58 2.25 -1.42
N ALA A 503 -19.29 2.45 -1.60
CA ALA A 503 -18.28 1.41 -1.43
C ALA A 503 -17.32 1.82 -0.32
N MET A 504 -17.00 0.89 0.57
CA MET A 504 -16.02 1.09 1.62
C MET A 504 -14.66 0.58 1.13
N GLU A 505 -13.64 1.40 1.28
CA GLU A 505 -12.26 0.98 1.10
C GLU A 505 -11.59 0.81 2.47
N LEU A 506 -10.90 -0.32 2.64
CA LEU A 506 -10.15 -0.62 3.86
C LEU A 506 -8.99 0.37 4.03
N PRO A 507 -8.45 0.52 5.27
CA PRO A 507 -7.25 1.33 5.50
C PRO A 507 -6.16 0.98 4.49
N GLY A 508 -5.70 1.98 3.71
CA GLY A 508 -4.76 1.77 2.62
C GLY A 508 -3.47 1.09 3.05
N LEU A 509 -2.88 0.25 2.20
CA LEU A 509 -1.73 -0.62 2.53
C LEU A 509 -0.57 0.17 3.17
N TRP A 510 -0.18 1.30 2.58
CA TRP A 510 0.89 2.17 3.11
C TRP A 510 0.39 3.32 3.99
N ASN A 511 -0.93 3.41 4.22
CA ASN A 511 -1.56 4.39 5.11
C ASN A 511 -1.95 3.70 6.44
N GLY A 512 -3.22 3.63 6.73
CA GLY A 512 -3.75 3.07 7.97
C GLY A 512 -3.49 1.57 8.20
N ALA A 513 -3.24 0.78 7.15
CA ALA A 513 -2.86 -0.63 7.33
C ALA A 513 -1.47 -0.81 7.96
N MET A 514 -0.63 0.21 7.91
CA MET A 514 0.70 0.23 8.55
C MET A 514 0.81 1.35 9.60
N SER A 515 -0.30 1.79 10.21
CA SER A 515 -0.29 2.93 11.14
C SER A 515 0.45 2.62 12.45
N ASP A 516 0.32 1.42 13.01
CA ASP A 516 1.03 1.03 14.24
C ASP A 516 2.40 0.37 13.97
N TRP A 517 3.04 0.74 12.85
CA TRP A 517 4.40 0.35 12.53
C TRP A 517 5.40 1.43 12.97
N SER A 518 6.63 1.04 13.28
CA SER A 518 7.74 1.99 13.36
C SER A 518 8.03 2.51 11.96
N THR A 519 7.73 3.79 11.72
CA THR A 519 7.80 4.43 10.39
C THR A 519 8.90 5.47 10.38
N ILE A 520 9.77 5.44 9.37
CA ILE A 520 10.82 6.41 9.12
C ILE A 520 10.64 6.97 7.70
N PHE A 521 10.70 8.29 7.55
CA PHE A 521 10.67 8.96 6.25
C PHE A 521 12.05 9.43 5.84
N VAL A 522 12.39 9.24 4.56
CA VAL A 522 13.68 9.64 3.97
C VAL A 522 13.41 10.40 2.68
N GLU A 523 13.98 11.59 2.53
CA GLU A 523 13.90 12.32 1.27
C GLU A 523 14.65 11.55 0.17
N VAL A 524 13.95 11.29 -0.94
CA VAL A 524 14.53 10.68 -2.14
C VAL A 524 14.35 11.63 -3.33
N PRO A 525 15.23 11.60 -4.33
CA PRO A 525 15.13 12.50 -5.48
C PRO A 525 13.86 12.25 -6.30
N LEU A 526 13.27 13.31 -6.84
CA LEU A 526 12.06 13.23 -7.67
C LEU A 526 12.24 12.28 -8.87
N VAL A 527 13.46 12.10 -9.37
CA VAL A 527 13.76 11.17 -10.48
C VAL A 527 13.45 9.71 -10.14
N THR A 528 13.24 9.34 -8.88
CA THR A 528 12.80 7.99 -8.47
C THR A 528 11.29 7.79 -8.61
N PHE A 529 10.53 8.84 -8.95
CA PHE A 529 9.08 8.83 -9.03
C PHE A 529 8.58 9.19 -10.43
N ASN A 530 8.29 8.20 -11.24
CA ASN A 530 7.85 8.34 -12.63
C ASN A 530 6.65 7.42 -12.94
N PRO A 531 5.51 7.59 -12.26
CA PRO A 531 4.36 6.72 -12.50
C PRO A 531 3.72 7.00 -13.86
N VAL A 532 3.21 5.94 -14.47
CA VAL A 532 2.40 6.02 -15.70
C VAL A 532 0.92 6.00 -15.31
N LYS A 533 0.30 7.17 -15.20
CA LYS A 533 -1.12 7.34 -14.84
C LYS A 533 -2.03 7.33 -16.08
N THR A 534 -1.57 7.99 -17.15
CA THR A 534 -2.22 8.02 -18.47
C THR A 534 -1.30 7.43 -19.53
N VAL A 535 -1.82 7.03 -20.68
CA VAL A 535 -0.98 6.49 -21.76
C VAL A 535 0.03 7.51 -22.28
N ASN A 536 -0.33 8.80 -22.29
CA ASN A 536 0.57 9.87 -22.71
C ASN A 536 1.74 10.10 -21.74
N ASP A 537 1.69 9.59 -20.50
CA ASP A 537 2.85 9.64 -19.61
C ASP A 537 4.04 8.86 -20.16
N LEU A 538 3.78 7.83 -20.98
CA LEU A 538 4.84 7.09 -21.70
C LEU A 538 5.57 7.95 -22.73
N LEU A 539 5.03 9.10 -23.14
CA LEU A 539 5.69 10.05 -24.04
C LEU A 539 6.64 11.01 -23.30
N ARG A 540 6.64 11.02 -21.97
CA ARG A 540 7.59 11.85 -21.22
C ARG A 540 9.02 11.35 -21.47
N GLU A 541 9.99 12.26 -21.50
CA GLU A 541 11.41 11.94 -21.73
C GLU A 541 11.94 10.85 -20.80
N VAL A 542 11.43 10.78 -19.59
CA VAL A 542 11.81 9.76 -18.60
C VAL A 542 11.39 8.34 -18.97
N HIS A 543 10.50 8.17 -19.94
CA HIS A 543 10.02 6.87 -20.43
C HIS A 543 10.46 6.56 -21.88
N GLN A 544 11.16 7.51 -22.53
CA GLN A 544 11.62 7.37 -23.91
C GLN A 544 13.06 6.86 -24.02
#